data_0fe7fd6341079d323f47601a3ac4d25f
#
_entry.id   0fe7fd6341079d323f47601a3ac4d25f
#
_cell.length_a   1.000
_cell.length_b   1.000
_cell.length_c   1.000
_cell.angle_alpha   90.00
_cell.angle_beta   90.00
_cell.angle_gamma   90.00
#
_symmetry.space_group_name_H-M   'P 1'
#
loop_
_entity.id
_entity.type
_entity.pdbx_description
1 polymer ?
#
loop_
_entity_poly.entity_id
_entity_poly.type
_entity_poly.pdbx_seq_one_letter_code
_entity_poly.pdbx_strand_id
1 'polypeptide(L)'
;MNEDTFKNAKILVVGGAGFVGSNLVIKLLEHDPAEIIVVDNLLSSEVSNVPVADNIRFVCGSITDDAILRCLPNDLDYAFHLACYHGNQSSIADPLADHENNTLTTLKLFERLKDIESLRKVVYAAAGCAVAEKTYDDAEATTEEAPVSLFHDSPYSISKLIGEMYGNYYHRTHGLPFVKARFQNVYGPREILGAGRWRGTPHTVWRNVTPTFVWKSLNHEALPLENEGRSSRDFIFVEDMANGLMRCALGGTPSETYNLASGRETTIAELAAAINGATENPTPPELLPARDWDRSGKR
;
A
#
# COMPACT_ATOMS: atom_id res chain seq x y z
N MET A 1 -2.49 -26.21 4.82
CA MET A 1 -2.98 -25.27 3.78
C MET A 1 -2.85 -26.01 2.46
N ASN A 2 -3.88 -26.04 1.65
CA ASN A 2 -3.77 -26.66 0.32
C ASN A 2 -2.71 -25.89 -0.47
N GLU A 3 -1.64 -26.55 -0.88
CA GLU A 3 -0.49 -25.99 -1.59
C GLU A 3 -0.83 -25.41 -2.99
N ASP A 4 -2.08 -25.57 -3.47
CA ASP A 4 -2.49 -25.33 -4.84
C ASP A 4 -3.52 -24.20 -5.05
N THR A 5 -3.64 -23.27 -4.14
CA THR A 5 -4.81 -22.35 -4.14
C THR A 5 -4.76 -21.25 -5.21
N PHE A 6 -3.58 -20.85 -5.72
CA PHE A 6 -3.45 -19.97 -6.89
C PHE A 6 -3.12 -20.71 -8.19
N LYS A 7 -2.89 -22.01 -8.13
CA LYS A 7 -2.60 -22.81 -9.30
C LYS A 7 -3.73 -22.74 -10.30
N ASN A 8 -3.39 -22.49 -11.55
CA ASN A 8 -4.33 -22.29 -12.66
C ASN A 8 -5.33 -21.14 -12.46
N ALA A 9 -5.12 -20.25 -11.47
CA ALA A 9 -5.98 -19.11 -11.25
C ALA A 9 -5.66 -17.95 -12.21
N LYS A 10 -6.68 -17.17 -12.59
CA LYS A 10 -6.53 -15.88 -13.26
C LYS A 10 -6.60 -14.76 -12.23
N ILE A 11 -5.52 -14.01 -12.11
CA ILE A 11 -5.30 -13.05 -11.04
C ILE A 11 -5.12 -11.65 -11.62
N LEU A 12 -5.91 -10.69 -11.14
CA LEU A 12 -5.74 -9.28 -11.45
C LEU A 12 -4.95 -8.60 -10.33
N VAL A 13 -3.89 -7.86 -10.68
CA VAL A 13 -3.14 -7.00 -9.75
C VAL A 13 -3.12 -5.57 -10.28
N VAL A 14 -3.97 -4.72 -9.70
CA VAL A 14 -4.03 -3.28 -10.01
C VAL A 14 -3.01 -2.54 -9.15
N GLY A 15 -2.06 -1.85 -9.79
CA GLY A 15 -0.88 -1.30 -9.13
C GLY A 15 0.28 -2.31 -9.04
N GLY A 16 0.30 -3.30 -9.94
CA GLY A 16 1.26 -4.42 -9.88
C GLY A 16 2.67 -4.09 -10.34
N ALA A 17 2.94 -2.93 -10.96
CA ALA A 17 4.29 -2.44 -11.21
C ALA A 17 4.85 -1.60 -10.04
N GLY A 18 4.01 -1.28 -9.04
CA GLY A 18 4.40 -0.56 -7.84
C GLY A 18 5.26 -1.39 -6.88
N PHE A 19 5.70 -0.76 -5.79
CA PHE A 19 6.54 -1.37 -4.76
C PHE A 19 5.97 -2.69 -4.23
N VAL A 20 4.82 -2.64 -3.55
CA VAL A 20 4.21 -3.84 -2.96
C VAL A 20 3.67 -4.77 -4.05
N GLY A 21 3.06 -4.19 -5.11
CA GLY A 21 2.46 -4.95 -6.19
C GLY A 21 3.45 -5.84 -6.93
N SER A 22 4.63 -5.35 -7.25
CA SER A 22 5.65 -6.14 -7.97
C SER A 22 6.20 -7.28 -7.11
N ASN A 23 6.37 -7.07 -5.81
CA ASN A 23 6.76 -8.14 -4.89
C ASN A 23 5.65 -9.20 -4.74
N LEU A 24 4.37 -8.77 -4.71
CA LEU A 24 3.24 -9.70 -4.72
C LEU A 24 3.19 -10.51 -6.02
N VAL A 25 3.37 -9.87 -7.19
CA VAL A 25 3.38 -10.57 -8.49
C VAL A 25 4.46 -11.65 -8.53
N ILE A 26 5.67 -11.37 -8.01
CA ILE A 26 6.75 -12.36 -7.93
C ILE A 26 6.34 -13.54 -7.06
N LYS A 27 5.76 -13.29 -5.89
CA LYS A 27 5.29 -14.35 -5.00
C LYS A 27 4.15 -15.18 -5.60
N LEU A 28 3.22 -14.55 -6.31
CA LEU A 28 2.13 -15.25 -6.99
C LEU A 28 2.64 -16.18 -8.11
N LEU A 29 3.72 -15.82 -8.82
CA LEU A 29 4.34 -16.68 -9.84
C LEU A 29 4.85 -18.01 -9.28
N GLU A 30 5.26 -18.06 -8.01
CA GLU A 30 5.72 -19.28 -7.34
C GLU A 30 4.60 -20.36 -7.23
N HIS A 31 3.34 -19.99 -7.50
CA HIS A 31 2.15 -20.84 -7.36
C HIS A 31 1.53 -21.29 -8.69
N ASP A 32 2.24 -21.19 -9.80
CA ASP A 32 1.81 -21.62 -11.13
C ASP A 32 0.39 -21.11 -11.52
N PRO A 33 0.10 -19.79 -11.45
CA PRO A 33 -1.17 -19.25 -11.90
C PRO A 33 -1.33 -19.39 -13.42
N ALA A 34 -2.57 -19.49 -13.90
CA ALA A 34 -2.85 -19.52 -15.33
C ALA A 34 -2.48 -18.20 -16.02
N GLU A 35 -2.82 -17.09 -15.39
CA GLU A 35 -2.50 -15.74 -15.88
C GLU A 35 -2.45 -14.75 -14.70
N ILE A 36 -1.45 -13.87 -14.70
CA ILE A 36 -1.43 -12.67 -13.85
C ILE A 36 -1.56 -11.45 -14.75
N ILE A 37 -2.65 -10.70 -14.56
CA ILE A 37 -2.91 -9.46 -15.28
C ILE A 37 -2.47 -8.30 -14.40
N VAL A 38 -1.42 -7.62 -14.79
CA VAL A 38 -0.89 -6.45 -14.09
C VAL A 38 -1.41 -5.20 -14.78
N VAL A 39 -2.17 -4.37 -14.07
CA VAL A 39 -2.62 -3.05 -14.54
C VAL A 39 -1.92 -1.97 -13.75
N ASP A 40 -1.23 -1.07 -14.43
CA ASP A 40 -0.52 0.04 -13.79
C ASP A 40 -0.38 1.22 -14.76
N ASN A 41 -0.60 2.44 -14.29
CA ASN A 41 -0.44 3.67 -15.10
C ASN A 41 0.97 4.25 -15.03
N LEU A 42 1.88 3.59 -14.32
CA LEU A 42 3.28 3.99 -14.12
C LEU A 42 3.46 5.39 -13.50
N LEU A 43 2.44 5.89 -12.78
CA LEU A 43 2.51 7.21 -12.14
C LEU A 43 3.63 7.30 -11.10
N SER A 44 3.90 6.20 -10.39
CA SER A 44 4.93 6.12 -9.36
C SER A 44 5.64 4.77 -9.33
N SER A 45 5.75 4.14 -10.49
CA SER A 45 6.33 2.81 -10.69
C SER A 45 7.10 2.77 -12.01
N GLU A 46 7.78 1.68 -12.25
CA GLU A 46 8.52 1.45 -13.49
C GLU A 46 8.14 0.07 -14.07
N VAL A 47 8.03 -0.02 -15.39
CA VAL A 47 7.71 -1.28 -16.06
C VAL A 47 8.74 -2.37 -15.80
N SER A 48 9.99 -2.00 -15.54
CA SER A 48 11.08 -2.91 -15.15
C SER A 48 10.82 -3.69 -13.85
N ASN A 49 9.88 -3.23 -13.03
CA ASN A 49 9.46 -3.94 -11.82
C ASN A 49 8.54 -5.14 -12.11
N VAL A 50 7.91 -5.17 -13.29
CA VAL A 50 7.05 -6.29 -13.69
C VAL A 50 7.92 -7.45 -14.17
N PRO A 51 7.83 -8.64 -13.55
CA PRO A 51 8.60 -9.80 -14.02
C PRO A 51 8.23 -10.18 -15.45
N VAL A 52 9.20 -10.67 -16.19
CA VAL A 52 8.99 -11.23 -17.54
C VAL A 52 8.70 -12.73 -17.42
N ALA A 53 7.46 -13.12 -17.71
CA ALA A 53 7.03 -14.52 -17.75
C ALA A 53 5.87 -14.67 -18.74
N ASP A 54 5.72 -15.87 -19.33
CA ASP A 54 4.72 -16.14 -20.37
C ASP A 54 3.28 -16.00 -19.87
N ASN A 55 3.06 -16.18 -18.58
CA ASN A 55 1.76 -16.06 -17.92
C ASN A 55 1.51 -14.69 -17.27
N ILE A 56 2.34 -13.67 -17.58
CA ILE A 56 2.10 -12.28 -17.18
C ILE A 56 1.61 -11.47 -18.37
N ARG A 57 0.48 -10.80 -18.20
CA ARG A 57 -0.01 -9.79 -19.13
C ARG A 57 0.03 -8.40 -18.47
N PHE A 58 0.90 -7.54 -18.98
CA PHE A 58 0.97 -6.14 -18.52
C PHE A 58 0.05 -5.26 -19.36
N VAL A 59 -0.78 -4.47 -18.68
CA VAL A 59 -1.70 -3.47 -19.28
C VAL A 59 -1.32 -2.10 -18.72
N CYS A 60 -0.69 -1.27 -19.55
CA CYS A 60 -0.31 0.08 -19.18
C CYS A 60 -1.53 1.01 -19.26
N GLY A 61 -2.01 1.50 -18.12
CA GLY A 61 -3.14 2.41 -18.06
C GLY A 61 -3.77 2.52 -16.68
N SER A 62 -4.73 3.43 -16.55
CA SER A 62 -5.49 3.66 -15.32
C SER A 62 -6.83 2.92 -15.35
N ILE A 63 -7.23 2.39 -14.21
CA ILE A 63 -8.59 1.85 -14.00
C ILE A 63 -9.68 2.93 -14.12
N THR A 64 -9.33 4.21 -14.10
CA THR A 64 -10.27 5.29 -14.41
C THR A 64 -10.65 5.36 -15.89
N ASP A 65 -9.86 4.72 -16.76
CA ASP A 65 -10.17 4.62 -18.19
C ASP A 65 -11.08 3.40 -18.47
N ASP A 66 -12.24 3.67 -19.07
CA ASP A 66 -13.20 2.62 -19.43
C ASP A 66 -12.66 1.65 -20.48
N ALA A 67 -11.70 2.06 -21.31
CA ALA A 67 -11.05 1.16 -22.25
C ALA A 67 -10.22 0.11 -21.52
N ILE A 68 -9.49 0.50 -20.48
CA ILE A 68 -8.73 -0.42 -19.63
C ILE A 68 -9.67 -1.39 -18.91
N LEU A 69 -10.77 -0.89 -18.33
CA LEU A 69 -11.75 -1.76 -17.65
C LEU A 69 -12.36 -2.79 -18.60
N ARG A 70 -12.65 -2.42 -19.85
CA ARG A 70 -13.16 -3.35 -20.88
C ARG A 70 -12.14 -4.41 -21.30
N CYS A 71 -10.84 -4.17 -21.14
CA CYS A 71 -9.78 -5.15 -21.41
C CYS A 71 -9.66 -6.23 -20.32
N LEU A 72 -10.30 -6.04 -19.16
CA LEU A 72 -10.27 -7.03 -18.09
C LEU A 72 -11.19 -8.20 -18.43
N PRO A 73 -10.75 -9.46 -18.26
CA PRO A 73 -11.56 -10.64 -18.53
C PRO A 73 -12.74 -10.77 -17.56
N ASN A 74 -13.71 -11.60 -17.92
CA ASN A 74 -14.89 -11.88 -17.09
C ASN A 74 -14.76 -13.18 -16.26
N ASP A 75 -13.60 -13.81 -16.30
CA ASP A 75 -13.31 -15.10 -15.66
C ASP A 75 -12.13 -15.00 -14.68
N LEU A 76 -12.05 -13.87 -13.95
CA LEU A 76 -11.07 -13.68 -12.87
C LEU A 76 -11.40 -14.52 -11.65
N ASP A 77 -10.38 -15.13 -11.03
CA ASP A 77 -10.50 -15.83 -9.74
C ASP A 77 -10.19 -14.90 -8.57
N TYR A 78 -9.17 -14.06 -8.70
CA TYR A 78 -8.72 -13.15 -7.64
C TYR A 78 -8.39 -11.77 -8.18
N ALA A 79 -8.63 -10.74 -7.37
CA ALA A 79 -8.22 -9.39 -7.67
C ALA A 79 -7.54 -8.74 -6.45
N PHE A 80 -6.38 -8.10 -6.67
CA PHE A 80 -5.67 -7.28 -5.69
C PHE A 80 -5.69 -5.83 -6.15
N HIS A 81 -6.29 -4.96 -5.35
CA HIS A 81 -6.32 -3.52 -5.61
C HIS A 81 -5.29 -2.80 -4.76
N LEU A 82 -4.09 -2.61 -5.32
CA LEU A 82 -2.94 -1.99 -4.66
C LEU A 82 -2.61 -0.60 -5.21
N ALA A 83 -3.20 -0.24 -6.37
CA ALA A 83 -2.98 1.09 -6.95
C ALA A 83 -3.43 2.18 -6.00
N CYS A 84 -2.58 3.17 -5.79
CA CYS A 84 -2.93 4.33 -4.98
C CYS A 84 -2.04 5.55 -5.29
N TYR A 85 -2.60 6.74 -5.08
CA TYR A 85 -1.87 7.99 -4.94
C TYR A 85 -1.38 8.10 -3.49
N HIS A 86 -0.16 7.57 -3.25
CA HIS A 86 0.31 7.32 -1.90
C HIS A 86 0.80 8.57 -1.18
N GLY A 87 0.44 8.66 0.11
CA GLY A 87 1.05 9.54 1.11
C GLY A 87 0.20 10.75 1.48
N ASN A 88 0.22 11.06 2.78
CA ASN A 88 -0.55 12.18 3.35
C ASN A 88 -0.12 13.51 2.72
N GLN A 89 1.19 13.78 2.63
CA GLN A 89 1.70 15.05 2.08
C GLN A 89 1.34 15.23 0.60
N SER A 90 1.46 14.17 -0.21
CA SER A 90 1.06 14.23 -1.62
C SER A 90 -0.43 14.55 -1.78
N SER A 91 -1.27 13.92 -0.95
CA SER A 91 -2.72 14.15 -0.99
C SER A 91 -3.13 15.53 -0.50
N ILE A 92 -2.40 16.11 0.48
CA ILE A 92 -2.61 17.48 0.94
C ILE A 92 -2.19 18.47 -0.15
N ALA A 93 -1.09 18.19 -0.86
CA ALA A 93 -0.62 19.05 -1.94
C ALA A 93 -1.54 19.00 -3.17
N ASP A 94 -2.14 17.84 -3.47
CA ASP A 94 -3.07 17.65 -4.60
C ASP A 94 -4.22 16.70 -4.22
N PRO A 95 -5.27 17.22 -3.58
CA PRO A 95 -6.42 16.41 -3.15
C PRO A 95 -7.27 15.89 -4.31
N LEU A 96 -7.25 16.56 -5.47
CA LEU A 96 -8.00 16.09 -6.64
C LEU A 96 -7.32 14.88 -7.28
N ALA A 97 -5.99 14.88 -7.38
CA ALA A 97 -5.24 13.71 -7.83
C ALA A 97 -5.40 12.52 -6.86
N ASP A 98 -5.48 12.77 -5.54
CA ASP A 98 -5.80 11.73 -4.55
C ASP A 98 -7.18 11.14 -4.81
N HIS A 99 -8.20 11.97 -4.96
CA HIS A 99 -9.57 11.52 -5.23
C HIS A 99 -9.65 10.68 -6.51
N GLU A 100 -9.05 11.15 -7.61
CA GLU A 100 -9.06 10.46 -8.90
C GLU A 100 -8.36 9.09 -8.82
N ASN A 101 -7.19 9.03 -8.21
CA ASN A 101 -6.36 7.82 -8.20
C ASN A 101 -6.63 6.88 -7.01
N ASN A 102 -7.39 7.27 -6.00
CA ASN A 102 -7.75 6.43 -4.86
C ASN A 102 -9.24 6.12 -4.82
N THR A 103 -10.10 7.14 -4.83
CA THR A 103 -11.55 6.97 -4.65
C THR A 103 -12.21 6.50 -5.94
N LEU A 104 -11.98 7.22 -7.04
CA LEU A 104 -12.62 6.92 -8.33
C LEU A 104 -12.12 5.59 -8.91
N THR A 105 -10.82 5.30 -8.82
CA THR A 105 -10.26 4.00 -9.24
C THR A 105 -10.90 2.84 -8.50
N THR A 106 -11.05 2.97 -7.18
CA THR A 106 -11.66 1.94 -6.33
C THR A 106 -13.12 1.70 -6.70
N LEU A 107 -13.91 2.77 -6.85
CA LEU A 107 -15.31 2.67 -7.22
C LEU A 107 -15.49 2.03 -8.59
N LYS A 108 -14.75 2.47 -9.60
CA LYS A 108 -14.81 1.90 -10.96
C LYS A 108 -14.39 0.43 -11.00
N LEU A 109 -13.35 0.07 -10.23
CA LEU A 109 -12.93 -1.33 -10.16
C LEU A 109 -14.01 -2.22 -9.52
N PHE A 110 -14.60 -1.82 -8.40
CA PHE A 110 -15.64 -2.61 -7.75
C PHE A 110 -16.89 -2.73 -8.62
N GLU A 111 -17.30 -1.64 -9.31
CA GLU A 111 -18.38 -1.68 -10.27
C GLU A 111 -18.12 -2.66 -11.42
N ARG A 112 -16.85 -2.76 -11.89
CA ARG A 112 -16.45 -3.73 -12.92
C ARG A 112 -16.42 -5.18 -12.42
N LEU A 113 -16.02 -5.39 -11.16
CA LEU A 113 -15.81 -6.71 -10.59
C LEU A 113 -17.09 -7.36 -10.03
N LYS A 114 -18.13 -6.58 -9.70
CA LYS A 114 -19.34 -7.07 -9.01
C LYS A 114 -20.10 -8.15 -9.76
N ASP A 115 -20.00 -8.18 -11.10
CA ASP A 115 -20.72 -9.08 -11.96
C ASP A 115 -19.86 -10.29 -12.45
N ILE A 116 -18.65 -10.47 -11.90
CA ILE A 116 -17.77 -11.59 -12.25
C ILE A 116 -18.08 -12.79 -11.35
N GLU A 117 -18.82 -13.77 -11.89
CA GLU A 117 -19.28 -14.95 -11.14
C GLU A 117 -18.15 -15.85 -10.65
N SER A 118 -17.03 -15.93 -11.39
CA SER A 118 -15.85 -16.75 -11.02
C SER A 118 -15.02 -16.16 -9.89
N LEU A 119 -15.27 -14.88 -9.53
CA LEU A 119 -14.42 -14.12 -8.60
C LEU A 119 -14.56 -14.64 -7.17
N ARG A 120 -13.48 -15.21 -6.66
CA ARG A 120 -13.41 -15.80 -5.30
C ARG A 120 -13.07 -14.78 -4.24
N LYS A 121 -12.22 -13.77 -4.57
CA LYS A 121 -11.82 -12.74 -3.62
C LYS A 121 -11.31 -11.47 -4.29
N VAL A 122 -11.69 -10.33 -3.68
CA VAL A 122 -11.06 -9.02 -3.93
C VAL A 122 -10.36 -8.58 -2.66
N VAL A 123 -9.04 -8.39 -2.73
CA VAL A 123 -8.24 -7.84 -1.62
C VAL A 123 -7.95 -6.37 -1.89
N TYR A 124 -8.46 -5.51 -1.04
CA TYR A 124 -8.25 -4.07 -1.10
C TYR A 124 -7.14 -3.63 -0.15
N ALA A 125 -6.14 -2.94 -0.67
CA ALA A 125 -5.10 -2.30 0.14
C ALA A 125 -5.66 -1.06 0.84
N ALA A 126 -6.22 -1.29 2.01
CA ALA A 126 -6.61 -0.25 2.97
C ALA A 126 -5.37 0.28 3.71
N ALA A 127 -5.54 1.23 4.60
CA ALA A 127 -4.44 1.83 5.34
C ALA A 127 -4.74 1.91 6.84
N GLY A 128 -3.80 1.51 7.67
CA GLY A 128 -3.92 1.61 9.13
C GLY A 128 -4.17 3.05 9.59
N CYS A 129 -3.56 4.04 8.93
CA CYS A 129 -3.79 5.45 9.23
C CYS A 129 -5.22 5.96 8.99
N ALA A 130 -6.06 5.20 8.25
CA ALA A 130 -7.46 5.57 8.04
C ALA A 130 -8.34 5.35 9.28
N VAL A 131 -7.89 4.54 10.22
CA VAL A 131 -8.63 4.18 11.43
C VAL A 131 -7.91 4.51 12.73
N ALA A 132 -6.58 4.68 12.69
CA ALA A 132 -5.81 5.04 13.87
C ALA A 132 -6.17 6.45 14.32
N GLU A 133 -6.62 6.57 15.55
CA GLU A 133 -6.76 7.88 16.19
C GLU A 133 -5.35 8.37 16.54
N LYS A 134 -5.03 9.59 16.10
CA LYS A 134 -3.76 10.22 16.43
C LYS A 134 -3.85 10.83 17.79
N THR A 135 -3.26 10.18 18.77
CA THR A 135 -3.16 10.68 20.13
C THR A 135 -1.84 11.41 20.32
N TYR A 136 -1.85 12.41 21.20
CA TYR A 136 -0.63 13.14 21.62
C TYR A 136 0.15 12.40 22.70
N ASP A 137 -0.46 11.35 23.26
CA ASP A 137 0.06 10.53 24.34
C ASP A 137 0.52 9.15 23.81
N ASP A 138 0.89 8.24 24.69
CA ASP A 138 1.24 6.87 24.36
C ASP A 138 0.09 6.19 23.61
N ALA A 139 0.34 5.89 22.35
CA ALA A 139 -0.66 5.25 21.48
C ALA A 139 -0.64 3.74 21.70
N GLU A 140 -1.81 3.17 21.95
CA GLU A 140 -1.99 1.71 21.93
C GLU A 140 -2.13 1.19 20.50
N ALA A 141 -1.80 -0.10 20.30
CA ALA A 141 -2.00 -0.76 19.02
C ALA A 141 -3.50 -0.75 18.64
N THR A 142 -3.81 -0.30 17.43
CA THR A 142 -5.19 -0.22 16.93
C THR A 142 -5.65 -1.59 16.43
N THR A 143 -6.76 -2.10 16.97
CA THR A 143 -7.38 -3.35 16.50
C THR A 143 -8.20 -3.12 15.24
N GLU A 144 -8.62 -4.20 14.58
CA GLU A 144 -9.44 -4.16 13.38
C GLU A 144 -10.84 -3.55 13.65
N GLU A 145 -11.37 -3.74 14.86
CA GLU A 145 -12.69 -3.26 15.32
C GLU A 145 -12.64 -1.85 15.90
N ALA A 146 -11.48 -1.21 15.93
CA ALA A 146 -11.35 0.13 16.48
C ALA A 146 -12.32 1.10 15.80
N PRO A 147 -12.96 2.01 16.57
CA PRO A 147 -13.85 3.02 16.01
C PRO A 147 -13.14 3.89 14.97
N VAL A 148 -13.81 4.15 13.87
CA VAL A 148 -13.30 5.02 12.82
C VAL A 148 -13.64 6.46 13.14
N SER A 149 -12.63 7.33 13.24
CA SER A 149 -12.84 8.77 13.38
C SER A 149 -13.42 9.37 12.10
N LEU A 150 -14.29 10.37 12.24
CA LEU A 150 -14.72 11.22 11.12
C LEU A 150 -13.74 12.37 10.85
N PHE A 151 -12.77 12.57 11.73
CA PHE A 151 -11.78 13.65 11.62
C PHE A 151 -10.44 13.06 11.15
N HIS A 152 -10.09 13.33 9.91
CA HIS A 152 -8.84 12.90 9.29
C HIS A 152 -7.96 14.10 8.97
N ASP A 153 -6.65 13.90 8.97
CA ASP A 153 -5.65 14.94 8.74
C ASP A 153 -5.19 15.03 7.28
N SER A 154 -5.67 14.14 6.43
CA SER A 154 -5.27 14.11 5.02
C SER A 154 -6.35 13.52 4.11
N PRO A 155 -6.45 14.00 2.86
CA PRO A 155 -7.30 13.38 1.84
C PRO A 155 -6.99 11.88 1.64
N TYR A 156 -5.73 11.47 1.76
CA TYR A 156 -5.32 10.07 1.65
C TYR A 156 -6.01 9.17 2.68
N SER A 157 -6.05 9.58 3.95
CA SER A 157 -6.76 8.80 5.00
C SER A 157 -8.25 8.72 4.70
N ILE A 158 -8.85 9.81 4.20
CA ILE A 158 -10.26 9.86 3.80
C ILE A 158 -10.52 8.92 2.63
N SER A 159 -9.74 9.01 1.56
CA SER A 159 -9.95 8.19 0.35
C SER A 159 -9.78 6.69 0.62
N LYS A 160 -8.84 6.31 1.49
CA LYS A 160 -8.68 4.90 1.91
C LYS A 160 -9.86 4.40 2.71
N LEU A 161 -10.42 5.21 3.60
CA LEU A 161 -11.63 4.86 4.34
C LEU A 161 -12.86 4.77 3.42
N ILE A 162 -13.02 5.70 2.47
CA ILE A 162 -14.10 5.65 1.47
C ILE A 162 -14.03 4.34 0.68
N GLY A 163 -12.83 3.86 0.32
CA GLY A 163 -12.65 2.58 -0.34
C GLY A 163 -13.15 1.39 0.50
N GLU A 164 -12.92 1.39 1.82
CA GLU A 164 -13.50 0.39 2.73
C GLU A 164 -15.04 0.46 2.76
N MET A 165 -15.61 1.67 2.81
CA MET A 165 -17.06 1.89 2.80
C MET A 165 -17.69 1.40 1.50
N TYR A 166 -17.11 1.69 0.33
CA TYR A 166 -17.56 1.15 -0.95
C TYR A 166 -17.46 -0.37 -0.99
N GLY A 167 -16.36 -0.95 -0.53
CA GLY A 167 -16.22 -2.40 -0.48
C GLY A 167 -17.28 -3.08 0.36
N ASN A 168 -17.61 -2.52 1.54
CA ASN A 168 -18.69 -2.99 2.38
C ASN A 168 -20.07 -2.87 1.69
N TYR A 169 -20.33 -1.77 0.97
CA TYR A 169 -21.55 -1.58 0.18
C TYR A 169 -21.66 -2.63 -0.93
N TYR A 170 -20.61 -2.81 -1.74
CA TYR A 170 -20.61 -3.78 -2.84
C TYR A 170 -20.72 -5.22 -2.33
N HIS A 171 -20.10 -5.54 -1.21
CA HIS A 171 -20.27 -6.86 -0.59
C HIS A 171 -21.72 -7.08 -0.17
N ARG A 172 -22.30 -6.14 0.56
CA ARG A 172 -23.68 -6.29 1.11
C ARG A 172 -24.75 -6.29 0.04
N THR A 173 -24.56 -5.48 -1.02
CA THR A 173 -25.60 -5.24 -2.03
C THR A 173 -25.46 -6.15 -3.24
N HIS A 174 -24.22 -6.48 -3.61
CA HIS A 174 -23.91 -7.25 -4.83
C HIS A 174 -23.19 -8.58 -4.55
N GLY A 175 -22.90 -8.90 -3.30
CA GLY A 175 -22.19 -10.14 -2.95
C GLY A 175 -20.70 -10.13 -3.29
N LEU A 176 -20.10 -8.97 -3.63
CA LEU A 176 -18.67 -8.89 -3.95
C LEU A 176 -17.84 -9.52 -2.82
N PRO A 177 -17.00 -10.54 -3.08
CA PRO A 177 -16.22 -11.22 -2.05
C PRO A 177 -15.00 -10.37 -1.62
N PHE A 178 -15.26 -9.23 -0.98
CA PHE A 178 -14.31 -8.17 -0.64
C PHE A 178 -13.67 -8.37 0.73
N VAL A 179 -12.36 -8.14 0.84
CA VAL A 179 -11.57 -8.18 2.08
C VAL A 179 -10.70 -6.92 2.17
N LYS A 180 -10.60 -6.35 3.37
CA LYS A 180 -9.78 -5.17 3.66
C LYS A 180 -8.45 -5.59 4.29
N ALA A 181 -7.35 -5.30 3.63
CA ALA A 181 -6.00 -5.45 4.17
C ALA A 181 -5.46 -4.08 4.55
N ARG A 182 -5.42 -3.74 5.86
CA ARG A 182 -4.90 -2.47 6.36
C ARG A 182 -3.39 -2.56 6.50
N PHE A 183 -2.69 -1.81 5.66
CA PHE A 183 -1.24 -1.75 5.63
C PHE A 183 -0.69 -0.88 6.74
N GLN A 184 0.36 -1.37 7.41
CA GLN A 184 1.28 -0.56 8.18
C GLN A 184 2.45 -0.08 7.30
N ASN A 185 3.57 0.35 7.89
CA ASN A 185 4.69 0.90 7.13
C ASN A 185 5.49 -0.22 6.45
N VAL A 186 5.21 -0.46 5.19
CA VAL A 186 5.92 -1.48 4.40
C VAL A 186 7.28 -0.94 3.98
N TYR A 187 8.32 -1.77 4.06
CA TYR A 187 9.68 -1.48 3.58
C TYR A 187 10.28 -2.69 2.87
N GLY A 188 11.27 -2.46 2.02
CA GLY A 188 12.01 -3.54 1.36
C GLY A 188 12.38 -3.26 -0.09
N PRO A 189 12.85 -4.28 -0.83
CA PRO A 189 13.29 -4.14 -2.21
C PRO A 189 12.20 -3.59 -3.12
N ARG A 190 12.59 -2.81 -4.13
CA ARG A 190 11.75 -2.06 -5.08
C ARG A 190 10.99 -0.88 -4.50
N GLU A 191 11.19 -0.54 -3.22
CA GLU A 191 10.72 0.74 -2.70
C GLU A 191 11.55 1.86 -3.31
N ILE A 192 10.90 2.75 -4.07
CA ILE A 192 11.59 3.77 -4.83
C ILE A 192 11.80 5.06 -4.03
N LEU A 193 12.98 5.64 -4.21
CA LEU A 193 13.28 7.00 -3.83
C LEU A 193 12.68 7.98 -4.85
N GLY A 194 12.20 9.11 -4.38
CA GLY A 194 11.93 10.23 -5.26
C GLY A 194 10.74 10.08 -6.18
N ALA A 195 9.58 9.69 -5.65
CA ALA A 195 8.31 9.79 -6.41
C ALA A 195 8.06 11.20 -6.98
N GLY A 196 8.76 12.22 -6.50
CA GLY A 196 8.69 13.60 -6.96
C GLY A 196 9.05 13.82 -8.42
N ARG A 197 9.92 13.01 -8.98
CA ARG A 197 10.25 13.12 -10.42
C ARG A 197 9.05 12.80 -11.32
N TRP A 198 8.12 11.96 -10.87
CA TRP A 198 6.90 11.63 -11.62
C TRP A 198 5.75 12.57 -11.31
N ARG A 199 5.69 13.09 -10.08
CA ARG A 199 4.61 13.97 -9.63
C ARG A 199 4.95 15.45 -9.76
N GLY A 200 6.23 15.77 -9.94
CA GLY A 200 6.73 17.13 -10.12
C GLY A 200 6.60 18.03 -8.88
N THR A 201 6.36 17.46 -7.70
CA THR A 201 6.22 18.23 -6.47
C THR A 201 7.36 17.97 -5.49
N PRO A 202 7.87 19.00 -4.77
CA PRO A 202 8.91 18.84 -3.75
C PRO A 202 8.53 17.87 -2.63
N HIS A 203 7.23 17.77 -2.30
CA HIS A 203 6.71 16.93 -1.22
C HIS A 203 6.81 15.41 -1.49
N THR A 204 7.12 15.03 -2.72
CA THR A 204 7.22 13.62 -3.13
C THR A 204 8.64 13.18 -3.45
N VAL A 205 9.64 14.04 -3.22
CA VAL A 205 11.06 13.72 -3.49
C VAL A 205 11.54 12.57 -2.60
N TRP A 206 11.18 12.61 -1.33
CA TRP A 206 11.49 11.55 -0.36
C TRP A 206 10.18 10.99 0.17
N ARG A 207 9.79 9.84 -0.34
CA ARG A 207 8.46 9.30 -0.13
C ARG A 207 8.24 8.71 1.25
N ASN A 208 9.18 7.87 1.69
CA ASN A 208 9.12 7.19 2.98
C ASN A 208 10.45 7.32 3.73
N VAL A 209 10.39 7.16 5.03
CA VAL A 209 11.56 7.29 5.91
C VAL A 209 12.61 6.23 5.63
N THR A 210 12.22 4.97 5.45
CA THR A 210 13.17 3.86 5.29
C THR A 210 14.05 4.02 4.07
N PRO A 211 13.54 4.18 2.82
CA PRO A 211 14.40 4.35 1.65
C PRO A 211 15.21 5.65 1.72
N THR A 212 14.69 6.71 2.32
CA THR A 212 15.42 7.96 2.55
C THR A 212 16.63 7.73 3.45
N PHE A 213 16.43 7.04 4.56
CA PHE A 213 17.50 6.76 5.53
C PHE A 213 18.54 5.81 4.93
N VAL A 214 18.13 4.76 4.22
CA VAL A 214 19.06 3.86 3.54
C VAL A 214 19.91 4.61 2.52
N TRP A 215 19.31 5.45 1.69
CA TRP A 215 20.03 6.26 0.71
C TRP A 215 21.04 7.19 1.38
N LYS A 216 20.61 7.97 2.35
CA LYS A 216 21.49 8.93 3.07
C LYS A 216 22.63 8.20 3.78
N SER A 217 22.31 7.12 4.47
CA SER A 217 23.29 6.35 5.22
C SER A 217 24.36 5.73 4.32
N LEU A 218 23.99 5.16 3.16
CA LEU A 218 24.93 4.65 2.16
C LEU A 218 25.83 5.73 1.55
N ASN A 219 25.39 7.00 1.57
CA ASN A 219 26.19 8.15 1.14
C ASN A 219 26.92 8.83 2.31
N HIS A 220 26.94 8.22 3.49
CA HIS A 220 27.55 8.78 4.72
C HIS A 220 26.99 10.16 5.12
N GLU A 221 25.73 10.43 4.76
CA GLU A 221 25.02 11.63 5.16
C GLU A 221 24.35 11.46 6.54
N ALA A 222 24.12 12.58 7.24
CA ALA A 222 23.34 12.60 8.47
C ALA A 222 21.87 12.22 8.21
N LEU A 223 21.30 11.36 9.07
CA LEU A 223 19.88 11.01 9.03
C LEU A 223 19.07 12.04 9.78
N PRO A 224 18.05 12.69 9.17
CA PRO A 224 17.24 13.71 9.81
C PRO A 224 16.26 13.08 10.80
N LEU A 225 16.37 13.44 12.08
CA LEU A 225 15.49 13.02 13.16
C LEU A 225 14.61 14.18 13.60
N GLU A 226 13.45 14.32 12.99
CA GLU A 226 12.45 15.31 13.40
C GLU A 226 11.84 14.91 14.75
N ASN A 227 11.63 15.90 15.62
CA ASN A 227 11.18 15.67 16.99
C ASN A 227 12.03 14.59 17.71
N GLU A 228 13.37 14.68 17.55
CA GLU A 228 14.32 13.72 18.13
C GLU A 228 14.07 12.26 17.72
N GLY A 229 13.31 12.00 16.66
CA GLY A 229 12.95 10.65 16.20
C GLY A 229 12.01 9.91 17.15
N ARG A 230 11.26 10.60 18.00
CA ARG A 230 10.32 9.99 18.97
C ARG A 230 9.10 9.36 18.34
N SER A 231 8.72 9.79 17.13
CA SER A 231 7.63 9.16 16.39
C SER A 231 7.91 7.68 16.16
N SER A 232 6.89 6.85 16.29
CA SER A 232 7.01 5.40 16.12
C SER A 232 6.08 4.88 15.03
N ARG A 233 6.42 3.72 14.49
CA ARG A 233 5.64 2.99 13.48
C ARG A 233 5.80 1.50 13.70
N ASP A 234 4.85 0.75 13.14
CA ASP A 234 5.04 -0.66 12.86
C ASP A 234 5.59 -0.80 11.43
N PHE A 235 6.79 -1.37 11.31
CA PHE A 235 7.46 -1.61 10.03
C PHE A 235 7.35 -3.08 9.66
N ILE A 236 6.71 -3.39 8.53
CA ILE A 236 6.57 -4.73 8.00
C ILE A 236 7.39 -4.91 6.72
N PHE A 237 8.12 -6.03 6.62
CA PHE A 237 8.89 -6.34 5.41
C PHE A 237 7.97 -6.70 4.25
N VAL A 238 8.32 -6.29 3.04
CA VAL A 238 7.45 -6.39 1.85
C VAL A 238 7.08 -7.82 1.48
N GLU A 239 7.94 -8.80 1.75
CA GLU A 239 7.60 -10.21 1.50
C GLU A 239 6.56 -10.72 2.49
N ASP A 240 6.62 -10.31 3.76
CA ASP A 240 5.59 -10.62 4.76
C ASP A 240 4.27 -9.96 4.41
N MET A 241 4.32 -8.71 3.90
CA MET A 241 3.15 -8.02 3.37
C MET A 241 2.53 -8.80 2.19
N ALA A 242 3.34 -9.25 1.22
CA ALA A 242 2.86 -10.04 0.09
C ALA A 242 2.24 -11.36 0.55
N ASN A 243 2.87 -12.06 1.49
CA ASN A 243 2.33 -13.27 2.12
C ASN A 243 1.01 -12.99 2.85
N GLY A 244 0.90 -11.88 3.57
CA GLY A 244 -0.32 -11.43 4.22
C GLY A 244 -1.47 -11.19 3.25
N LEU A 245 -1.20 -10.51 2.12
CA LEU A 245 -2.17 -10.29 1.04
C LEU A 245 -2.66 -11.60 0.43
N MET A 246 -1.74 -12.54 0.16
CA MET A 246 -2.10 -13.86 -0.34
C MET A 246 -2.98 -14.63 0.65
N ARG A 247 -2.69 -14.57 1.94
CA ARG A 247 -3.53 -15.16 3.00
C ARG A 247 -4.91 -14.51 3.07
N CYS A 248 -5.02 -13.18 2.90
CA CYS A 248 -6.30 -12.49 2.79
C CYS A 248 -7.11 -12.98 1.60
N ALA A 249 -6.47 -13.23 0.45
CA ALA A 249 -7.15 -13.77 -0.73
C ALA A 249 -7.66 -15.20 -0.53
N LEU A 250 -6.88 -16.05 0.14
CA LEU A 250 -7.18 -17.47 0.28
C LEU A 250 -8.14 -17.77 1.44
N GLY A 251 -7.90 -17.15 2.61
CA GLY A 251 -8.58 -17.45 3.85
C GLY A 251 -9.37 -16.30 4.46
N GLY A 252 -9.27 -15.10 3.91
CA GLY A 252 -9.97 -13.94 4.46
C GLY A 252 -11.49 -14.08 4.35
N THR A 253 -12.20 -13.77 5.42
CA THR A 253 -13.66 -13.74 5.45
C THR A 253 -14.15 -12.49 4.71
N PRO A 254 -15.12 -12.61 3.77
CA PRO A 254 -15.65 -11.45 3.08
C PRO A 254 -16.18 -10.37 4.03
N SER A 255 -15.92 -9.11 3.70
CA SER A 255 -16.23 -7.91 4.49
C SER A 255 -15.40 -7.73 5.77
N GLU A 256 -14.55 -8.69 6.14
CA GLU A 256 -13.67 -8.54 7.29
C GLU A 256 -12.42 -7.71 6.98
N THR A 257 -11.80 -7.23 8.06
CA THR A 257 -10.60 -6.42 8.03
C THR A 257 -9.43 -7.20 8.65
N TYR A 258 -8.24 -7.03 8.12
CA TYR A 258 -7.02 -7.61 8.63
C TYR A 258 -5.91 -6.56 8.67
N ASN A 259 -5.35 -6.31 9.85
CA ASN A 259 -4.16 -5.47 9.99
C ASN A 259 -2.94 -6.28 9.56
N LEU A 260 -2.26 -5.84 8.51
CA LEU A 260 -1.01 -6.45 8.07
C LEU A 260 0.16 -5.64 8.64
N ALA A 261 0.76 -6.18 9.69
CA ALA A 261 1.74 -5.53 10.54
C ALA A 261 2.79 -6.53 11.05
N SER A 262 3.91 -6.04 11.56
CA SER A 262 4.90 -6.88 12.25
C SER A 262 4.52 -7.16 13.71
N GLY A 263 3.65 -6.34 14.29
CA GLY A 263 3.30 -6.36 15.71
C GLY A 263 4.35 -5.72 16.62
N ARG A 264 5.32 -5.00 16.05
CA ARG A 264 6.39 -4.32 16.78
C ARG A 264 6.37 -2.82 16.56
N GLU A 265 6.27 -2.07 17.64
CA GLU A 265 6.52 -0.63 17.62
C GLU A 265 8.03 -0.36 17.48
N THR A 266 8.39 0.53 16.54
CA THR A 266 9.77 0.96 16.31
C THR A 266 9.80 2.48 16.15
N THR A 267 10.60 3.16 16.95
CA THR A 267 10.80 4.61 16.83
C THR A 267 11.65 4.95 15.61
N ILE A 268 11.51 6.17 15.11
CA ILE A 268 12.35 6.64 13.99
C ILE A 268 13.83 6.73 14.41
N ALA A 269 14.11 6.99 15.68
CA ALA A 269 15.47 6.96 16.22
C ALA A 269 16.07 5.53 16.20
N GLU A 270 15.29 4.51 16.60
CA GLU A 270 15.70 3.11 16.52
C GLU A 270 15.93 2.67 15.07
N LEU A 271 15.03 3.07 14.15
CA LEU A 271 15.20 2.81 12.72
C LEU A 271 16.50 3.42 12.18
N ALA A 272 16.80 4.68 12.53
CA ALA A 272 18.02 5.35 12.12
C ALA A 272 19.27 4.65 12.66
N ALA A 273 19.26 4.25 13.93
CA ALA A 273 20.36 3.51 14.54
C ALA A 273 20.58 2.15 13.85
N ALA A 274 19.51 1.43 13.55
CA ALA A 274 19.59 0.14 12.86
C ALA A 274 20.16 0.29 11.43
N ILE A 275 19.71 1.31 10.68
CA ILE A 275 20.19 1.55 9.31
C ILE A 275 21.67 1.99 9.34
N ASN A 276 22.05 2.95 10.20
CA ASN A 276 23.44 3.38 10.31
C ASN A 276 24.36 2.22 10.71
N GLY A 277 23.90 1.35 11.63
CA GLY A 277 24.65 0.16 12.01
C GLY A 277 24.84 -0.83 10.87
N ALA A 278 23.78 -1.06 10.07
CA ALA A 278 23.83 -2.00 8.95
C ALA A 278 24.65 -1.48 7.74
N THR A 279 24.76 -0.16 7.59
CA THR A 279 25.51 0.48 6.48
C THR A 279 26.89 0.99 6.92
N GLU A 280 27.25 0.80 8.18
CA GLU A 280 28.50 1.30 8.77
C GLU A 280 28.67 2.84 8.61
N ASN A 281 27.55 3.60 8.63
CA ASN A 281 27.58 5.05 8.53
C ASN A 281 28.04 5.69 9.86
N PRO A 282 29.21 6.34 9.92
CA PRO A 282 29.71 6.93 11.15
C PRO A 282 29.09 8.30 11.46
N THR A 283 28.33 8.87 10.50
CA THR A 283 27.79 10.23 10.64
C THR A 283 26.65 10.24 11.64
N PRO A 284 26.73 11.06 12.71
CA PRO A 284 25.66 11.15 13.69
C PRO A 284 24.39 11.70 13.05
N PRO A 285 23.21 11.29 13.54
CA PRO A 285 21.94 11.86 13.07
C PRO A 285 21.85 13.36 13.31
N GLU A 286 21.12 14.06 12.45
CA GLU A 286 20.80 15.48 12.58
C GLU A 286 19.45 15.63 13.31
N LEU A 287 19.48 16.27 14.48
CA LEU A 287 18.25 16.54 15.24
C LEU A 287 17.55 17.78 14.68
N LEU A 288 16.32 17.61 14.24
CA LEU A 288 15.48 18.63 13.66
C LEU A 288 14.26 18.92 14.56
N PRO A 289 13.72 20.15 14.54
CA PRO A 289 12.45 20.44 15.22
C PRO A 289 11.31 19.61 14.64
N ALA A 290 10.21 19.49 15.39
CA ALA A 290 8.98 18.91 14.86
C ALA A 290 8.49 19.70 13.65
N ARG A 291 7.88 19.01 12.68
CA ARG A 291 7.31 19.65 11.49
C ARG A 291 6.09 20.47 11.85
N ASP A 292 5.91 21.63 11.23
CA ASP A 292 4.79 22.55 11.51
C ASP A 292 3.41 21.90 11.33
N TRP A 293 3.31 20.90 10.47
CA TRP A 293 2.05 20.18 10.20
C TRP A 293 1.87 18.93 11.07
N ASP A 294 2.92 18.43 11.70
CA ASP A 294 2.85 17.29 12.61
C ASP A 294 2.51 17.75 14.02
N ARG A 295 1.22 17.78 14.31
CA ARG A 295 0.71 18.23 15.61
C ARG A 295 0.68 17.11 16.66
N SER A 296 1.03 15.88 16.29
CA SER A 296 1.13 14.78 17.22
C SER A 296 2.53 14.70 17.80
N GLY A 297 2.67 14.74 19.11
CA GLY A 297 3.96 14.57 19.80
C GLY A 297 4.55 13.16 19.64
N LYS A 298 3.71 12.18 19.30
CA LYS A 298 4.07 10.80 18.98
C LYS A 298 3.11 10.31 17.89
N ARG A 299 3.63 9.66 16.88
CA ARG A 299 2.84 9.17 15.74
C ARG A 299 3.30 7.79 15.34
#